data_17179698c8fe140fd5564232a952679e
#
_entry.id   17179698c8fe140fd5564232a952679e
#
_cell.length_a   1.000
_cell.length_b   1.000
_cell.length_c   1.000
_cell.angle_alpha   90.00
_cell.angle_beta   90.00
_cell.angle_gamma   90.00
#
_symmetry.space_group_name_H-M   'P 1'
#
loop_
_entity.id
_entity.type
_entity.pdbx_description
1 polymer ?
#
loop_
_entity_poly.entity_id
_entity_poly.type
_entity_poly.pdbx_seq_one_letter_code
_entity_poly.pdbx_strand_id
1 'polypeptide(L)'
;MTSARWNERHGRILSDILLRFTQSGIRYFILRNFENLPNINPSKDVDIMVDTKHTKEAKAILLNIYRAHGVSNYYEARHGFVHCCHGVDVDSNFAIKIDLIFSYISKGFEIFTFDELYEHSEDYNEFRVLNNYFEGVMVFIYKQFNYSPRLKDEYKEIIYNTHKSYPGFSNLLRDLVGDYLAEDILASIESRRFDDMLLLSN
;
A
#
# COMPACT_ATOMS: atom_id res chain seq x y z
N MET A 1 21.63 -11.72 2.54
CA MET A 1 21.72 -10.34 2.07
C MET A 1 21.08 -9.45 3.11
N THR A 2 21.86 -8.63 3.83
CA THR A 2 21.32 -7.60 4.72
C THR A 2 20.57 -6.60 3.86
N SER A 3 19.26 -6.40 4.13
CA SER A 3 18.48 -5.39 3.41
C SER A 3 19.19 -4.05 3.55
N ALA A 4 19.54 -3.41 2.44
CA ALA A 4 20.09 -2.07 2.46
C ALA A 4 19.11 -1.16 3.23
N ARG A 5 19.62 -0.42 4.23
CA ARG A 5 18.81 0.57 4.93
C ARG A 5 18.44 1.68 3.94
N TRP A 6 17.21 2.19 4.07
CA TRP A 6 16.79 3.38 3.35
C TRP A 6 17.77 4.53 3.59
N ASN A 7 18.16 5.20 2.55
CA ASN A 7 19.13 6.31 2.59
C ASN A 7 18.73 7.43 1.62
N GLU A 8 19.51 8.48 1.55
CA GLU A 8 19.25 9.65 0.71
C GLU A 8 19.08 9.31 -0.79
N ARG A 9 19.79 8.32 -1.33
CA ARG A 9 19.64 7.89 -2.73
C ARG A 9 18.24 7.30 -2.97
N HIS A 10 17.71 6.53 -2.02
CA HIS A 10 16.34 6.01 -2.09
C HIS A 10 15.33 7.15 -2.09
N GLY A 11 15.50 8.13 -1.19
CA GLY A 11 14.62 9.28 -1.10
C GLY A 11 14.59 10.08 -2.40
N ARG A 12 15.76 10.38 -2.99
CA ARG A 12 15.85 11.09 -4.27
C ARG A 12 15.17 10.33 -5.40
N ILE A 13 15.40 9.03 -5.52
CA ILE A 13 14.76 8.20 -6.54
C ILE A 13 13.23 8.22 -6.38
N LEU A 14 12.75 8.05 -5.15
CA LEU A 14 11.30 8.09 -4.87
C LEU A 14 10.71 9.47 -5.21
N SER A 15 11.33 10.54 -4.75
CA SER A 15 10.87 11.91 -5.06
C SER A 15 10.77 12.16 -6.57
N ASP A 16 11.77 11.75 -7.33
CA ASP A 16 11.79 11.95 -8.78
C ASP A 16 10.67 11.11 -9.48
N ILE A 17 10.40 9.89 -8.98
CA ILE A 17 9.29 9.07 -9.49
C ILE A 17 7.94 9.77 -9.25
N LEU A 18 7.68 10.20 -8.01
CA LEU A 18 6.41 10.82 -7.63
C LEU A 18 6.20 12.16 -8.35
N LEU A 19 7.25 12.98 -8.42
CA LEU A 19 7.25 14.23 -9.17
C LEU A 19 6.93 13.99 -10.66
N ARG A 20 7.57 12.99 -11.27
CA ARG A 20 7.33 12.68 -12.67
C ARG A 20 5.93 12.12 -12.91
N PHE A 21 5.39 11.32 -11.99
CA PHE A 21 3.99 10.89 -12.05
C PHE A 21 3.04 12.09 -12.07
N THR A 22 3.25 13.02 -11.14
CA THR A 22 2.44 14.26 -11.07
C THR A 22 2.55 15.08 -12.36
N GLN A 23 3.77 15.31 -12.87
CA GLN A 23 4.01 16.08 -14.11
C GLN A 23 3.41 15.43 -15.36
N SER A 24 3.33 14.10 -15.38
CA SER A 24 2.72 13.35 -16.49
C SER A 24 1.22 13.16 -16.34
N GLY A 25 0.59 13.71 -15.31
CA GLY A 25 -0.83 13.55 -15.05
C GLY A 25 -1.24 12.13 -14.68
N ILE A 26 -0.30 11.31 -14.21
CA ILE A 26 -0.60 9.98 -13.69
C ILE A 26 -1.31 10.13 -12.36
N ARG A 27 -2.50 9.56 -12.25
CA ARG A 27 -3.22 9.46 -10.97
C ARG A 27 -2.60 8.33 -10.16
N TYR A 28 -2.15 8.67 -8.96
CA TYR A 28 -1.54 7.71 -8.02
C TYR A 28 -1.75 8.15 -6.58
N PHE A 29 -1.51 7.25 -5.64
CA PHE A 29 -1.34 7.54 -4.22
C PHE A 29 -0.51 6.46 -3.54
N ILE A 30 0.17 6.82 -2.45
CA ILE A 30 0.89 5.88 -1.59
C ILE A 30 -0.11 5.28 -0.60
N LEU A 31 -0.11 3.95 -0.47
CA LEU A 31 -1.11 3.25 0.33
C LEU A 31 -0.89 3.38 1.84
N ARG A 32 0.38 3.40 2.28
CA ARG A 32 0.73 3.31 3.71
C ARG A 32 2.20 3.63 3.99
N ASN A 33 2.54 3.80 5.28
CA ASN A 33 3.91 4.02 5.76
C ASN A 33 4.58 5.25 5.12
N PHE A 34 3.84 6.32 4.92
CA PHE A 34 4.26 7.49 4.16
C PHE A 34 4.79 8.63 5.03
N GLU A 35 4.62 8.60 6.35
CA GLU A 35 4.80 9.74 7.26
C GLU A 35 6.21 10.33 7.22
N ASN A 36 7.20 9.49 6.95
CA ASN A 36 8.61 9.92 6.91
C ASN A 36 9.20 9.88 5.49
N LEU A 37 8.39 9.56 4.48
CA LEU A 37 8.83 9.59 3.10
C LEU A 37 9.05 11.04 2.64
N PRO A 38 9.99 11.25 1.72
CA PRO A 38 10.88 10.27 1.09
C PRO A 38 12.17 9.98 1.88
N ASN A 39 12.40 10.66 3.01
CA ASN A 39 13.67 10.65 3.71
C ASN A 39 13.95 9.36 4.48
N ILE A 40 12.93 8.80 5.10
CA ILE A 40 13.03 7.58 5.92
C ILE A 40 11.88 6.64 5.51
N ASN A 41 12.23 5.38 5.29
CA ASN A 41 11.25 4.31 5.12
C ASN A 41 11.63 3.14 6.03
N PRO A 42 10.84 2.85 7.08
CA PRO A 42 11.07 1.69 7.93
C PRO A 42 10.71 0.36 7.23
N SER A 43 9.91 0.45 6.16
CA SER A 43 9.58 -0.69 5.28
C SER A 43 10.72 -0.98 4.29
N LYS A 44 10.63 -2.11 3.60
CA LYS A 44 11.57 -2.50 2.55
C LYS A 44 11.15 -2.05 1.15
N ASP A 45 9.92 -1.59 1.04
CA ASP A 45 9.23 -1.24 -0.19
C ASP A 45 8.34 -0.01 0.01
N VAL A 46 7.93 0.58 -1.09
CA VAL A 46 6.89 1.61 -1.13
C VAL A 46 5.74 1.08 -1.98
N ASP A 47 4.56 1.01 -1.40
CA ASP A 47 3.33 0.58 -2.05
C ASP A 47 2.65 1.79 -2.71
N ILE A 48 2.67 1.86 -4.04
CA ILE A 48 2.05 2.96 -4.82
C ILE A 48 0.91 2.38 -5.64
N MET A 49 -0.30 2.83 -5.38
CA MET A 49 -1.43 2.52 -6.24
C MET A 49 -1.48 3.49 -7.41
N VAL A 50 -1.66 2.95 -8.62
CA VAL A 50 -1.66 3.69 -9.88
C VAL A 50 -2.87 3.31 -10.70
N ASP A 51 -3.55 4.29 -11.29
CA ASP A 51 -4.67 4.06 -12.21
C ASP A 51 -4.24 3.12 -13.36
N THR A 52 -5.00 2.07 -13.58
CA THR A 52 -4.70 1.00 -14.54
C THR A 52 -4.43 1.52 -15.96
N LYS A 53 -5.08 2.62 -16.36
CA LYS A 53 -4.86 3.25 -17.68
C LYS A 53 -3.43 3.77 -17.88
N HIS A 54 -2.71 4.05 -16.78
CA HIS A 54 -1.34 4.56 -16.79
C HIS A 54 -0.27 3.49 -16.54
N THR A 55 -0.63 2.20 -16.49
CA THR A 55 0.29 1.10 -16.15
C THR A 55 1.60 1.13 -16.95
N LYS A 56 1.52 1.27 -18.27
CA LYS A 56 2.71 1.26 -19.15
C LYS A 56 3.58 2.50 -18.92
N GLU A 57 2.96 3.64 -18.79
CA GLU A 57 3.65 4.92 -18.60
C GLU A 57 4.34 4.98 -17.24
N ALA A 58 3.66 4.59 -16.17
CA ALA A 58 4.23 4.55 -14.82
C ALA A 58 5.48 3.66 -14.75
N LYS A 59 5.43 2.47 -15.36
CA LYS A 59 6.59 1.57 -15.44
C LYS A 59 7.74 2.16 -16.26
N ALA A 60 7.43 2.82 -17.38
CA ALA A 60 8.45 3.45 -18.21
C ALA A 60 9.15 4.60 -17.45
N ILE A 61 8.39 5.42 -16.73
CA ILE A 61 8.92 6.49 -15.89
C ILE A 61 9.85 5.90 -14.82
N LEU A 62 9.39 4.91 -14.08
CA LEU A 62 10.16 4.27 -13.03
C LEU A 62 11.50 3.72 -13.56
N LEU A 63 11.47 2.99 -14.67
CA LEU A 63 12.67 2.46 -15.30
C LEU A 63 13.63 3.55 -15.75
N ASN A 64 13.12 4.64 -16.34
CA ASN A 64 13.95 5.76 -16.79
C ASN A 64 14.61 6.48 -15.60
N ILE A 65 13.90 6.67 -14.50
CA ILE A 65 14.45 7.27 -13.29
C ILE A 65 15.51 6.36 -12.65
N TYR A 66 15.27 5.05 -12.59
CA TYR A 66 16.29 4.11 -12.13
C TYR A 66 17.58 4.25 -12.93
N ARG A 67 17.48 4.29 -14.25
CA ARG A 67 18.66 4.50 -15.14
C ARG A 67 19.33 5.85 -14.89
N ALA A 68 18.58 6.93 -14.76
CA ALA A 68 19.11 8.27 -14.50
C ALA A 68 19.88 8.35 -13.17
N HIS A 69 19.48 7.55 -12.18
CA HIS A 69 20.17 7.42 -10.89
C HIS A 69 21.26 6.34 -10.87
N GLY A 70 21.66 5.81 -12.04
CA GLY A 70 22.73 4.83 -12.15
C GLY A 70 22.38 3.45 -11.57
N VAL A 71 21.09 3.11 -11.48
CA VAL A 71 20.67 1.76 -11.13
C VAL A 71 20.85 0.87 -12.36
N SER A 72 21.82 -0.04 -12.30
CA SER A 72 22.30 -0.80 -13.45
C SER A 72 21.38 -1.94 -13.86
N ASN A 73 20.67 -2.54 -12.90
CA ASN A 73 19.82 -3.69 -13.13
C ASN A 73 18.40 -3.40 -12.68
N TYR A 74 17.45 -3.80 -13.50
CA TYR A 74 16.03 -3.72 -13.23
C TYR A 74 15.38 -5.09 -13.48
N TYR A 75 14.53 -5.52 -12.58
CA TYR A 75 13.66 -6.68 -12.80
C TYR A 75 12.29 -6.46 -12.17
N GLU A 76 11.29 -7.09 -12.75
CA GLU A 76 9.91 -7.04 -12.30
C GLU A 76 9.47 -8.44 -11.89
N ALA A 77 8.93 -8.58 -10.68
CA ALA A 77 8.20 -9.75 -10.25
C ALA A 77 6.71 -9.39 -10.14
N ARG A 78 5.83 -10.32 -10.46
CA ARG A 78 4.39 -10.13 -10.36
C ARG A 78 3.80 -11.04 -9.31
N HIS A 79 3.04 -10.45 -8.40
CA HIS A 79 2.25 -11.16 -7.42
C HIS A 79 0.78 -10.72 -7.56
N GLY A 80 0.04 -11.41 -8.42
CA GLY A 80 -1.31 -10.99 -8.78
C GLY A 80 -1.31 -9.60 -9.45
N PHE A 81 -1.88 -8.62 -8.78
CA PHE A 81 -2.00 -7.23 -9.27
C PHE A 81 -0.86 -6.32 -8.81
N VAL A 82 0.06 -6.85 -8.03
CA VAL A 82 1.24 -6.12 -7.55
C VAL A 82 2.40 -6.39 -8.48
N HIS A 83 2.96 -5.34 -9.02
CA HIS A 83 4.17 -5.36 -9.83
C HIS A 83 5.35 -4.87 -8.98
N CYS A 84 6.09 -5.81 -8.45
CA CYS A 84 7.27 -5.53 -7.63
C CYS A 84 8.42 -5.10 -8.54
N CYS A 85 8.71 -3.82 -8.57
CA CYS A 85 9.71 -3.21 -9.43
C CYS A 85 11.02 -3.02 -8.66
N HIS A 86 11.97 -3.89 -8.93
CA HIS A 86 13.26 -3.90 -8.25
C HIS A 86 14.31 -3.20 -9.08
N GLY A 87 15.02 -2.25 -8.45
CA GLY A 87 16.23 -1.66 -8.98
C GLY A 87 17.42 -2.11 -8.14
N VAL A 88 18.47 -2.61 -8.79
CA VAL A 88 19.70 -3.09 -8.14
C VAL A 88 20.92 -2.50 -8.81
N ASP A 89 21.83 -1.97 -8.00
CA ASP A 89 23.14 -1.54 -8.40
C ASP A 89 24.16 -2.33 -7.57
N VAL A 90 24.76 -3.34 -8.18
CA VAL A 90 25.65 -4.28 -7.49
C VAL A 90 26.93 -3.59 -7.06
N ASP A 91 27.45 -2.69 -7.89
CA ASP A 91 28.73 -2.02 -7.65
C ASP A 91 28.69 -1.13 -6.41
N SER A 92 27.56 -0.48 -6.16
CA SER A 92 27.35 0.37 -4.98
C SER A 92 26.63 -0.35 -3.83
N ASN A 93 26.32 -1.63 -3.94
CA ASN A 93 25.52 -2.41 -2.99
C ASN A 93 24.17 -1.71 -2.64
N PHE A 94 23.53 -1.17 -3.67
CA PHE A 94 22.26 -0.45 -3.56
C PHE A 94 21.12 -1.31 -4.13
N ALA A 95 19.98 -1.31 -3.44
CA ALA A 95 18.75 -1.95 -3.94
C ALA A 95 17.54 -1.15 -3.49
N ILE A 96 16.59 -0.93 -4.38
CA ILE A 96 15.31 -0.29 -4.12
C ILE A 96 14.18 -1.15 -4.66
N LYS A 97 13.06 -1.18 -3.93
CA LYS A 97 11.84 -1.87 -4.35
C LYS A 97 10.67 -0.89 -4.29
N ILE A 98 9.99 -0.76 -5.41
CA ILE A 98 8.72 -0.03 -5.51
C ILE A 98 7.65 -1.02 -5.98
N ASP A 99 6.59 -1.16 -5.22
CA ASP A 99 5.44 -1.99 -5.57
C ASP A 99 4.38 -1.11 -6.23
N LEU A 100 4.19 -1.30 -7.55
CA LEU A 100 3.10 -0.67 -8.29
C LEU A 100 1.88 -1.57 -8.24
N ILE A 101 0.79 -1.05 -7.69
CA ILE A 101 -0.47 -1.75 -7.49
C ILE A 101 -1.50 -1.14 -8.44
N PHE A 102 -2.13 -1.96 -9.27
CA PHE A 102 -3.04 -1.48 -10.31
C PHE A 102 -4.51 -1.82 -10.04
N SER A 103 -4.79 -2.69 -9.11
CA SER A 103 -6.14 -2.97 -8.62
C SER A 103 -6.09 -3.62 -7.26
N TYR A 104 -7.17 -3.48 -6.50
CA TYR A 104 -7.27 -4.07 -5.18
C TYR A 104 -8.22 -5.26 -5.20
N ILE A 105 -7.64 -6.42 -5.53
CA ILE A 105 -8.38 -7.66 -5.72
C ILE A 105 -8.00 -8.65 -4.62
N SER A 106 -9.01 -9.27 -4.03
CA SER A 106 -8.84 -10.37 -3.10
C SER A 106 -9.66 -11.57 -3.54
N LYS A 107 -9.04 -12.74 -3.59
CA LYS A 107 -9.68 -14.02 -3.99
C LYS A 107 -10.46 -13.93 -5.33
N GLY A 108 -10.01 -13.07 -6.25
CA GLY A 108 -10.63 -12.89 -7.57
C GLY A 108 -11.73 -11.82 -7.63
N PHE A 109 -12.05 -11.17 -6.52
CA PHE A 109 -13.02 -10.07 -6.46
C PHE A 109 -12.30 -8.74 -6.30
N GLU A 110 -12.65 -7.74 -7.09
CA GLU A 110 -12.23 -6.37 -6.86
C GLU A 110 -13.00 -5.81 -5.66
N ILE A 111 -12.25 -5.51 -4.59
CA ILE A 111 -12.83 -5.03 -3.32
C ILE A 111 -13.09 -3.54 -3.42
N PHE A 112 -12.14 -2.80 -4.02
CA PHE A 112 -12.25 -1.39 -4.30
C PHE A 112 -11.68 -1.09 -5.68
N THR A 113 -12.36 -0.24 -6.41
CA THR A 113 -11.84 0.35 -7.63
C THR A 113 -10.77 1.41 -7.31
N PHE A 114 -9.95 1.74 -8.30
CA PHE A 114 -8.98 2.83 -8.14
C PHE A 114 -9.68 4.16 -7.81
N ASP A 115 -10.82 4.46 -8.46
CA ASP A 115 -11.53 5.72 -8.27
C ASP A 115 -12.09 5.85 -6.85
N GLU A 116 -12.70 4.81 -6.30
CA GLU A 116 -13.16 4.78 -4.91
C GLU A 116 -12.02 5.07 -3.92
N LEU A 117 -10.88 4.40 -4.08
CA LEU A 117 -9.73 4.64 -3.20
C LEU A 117 -9.11 6.02 -3.41
N TYR A 118 -9.10 6.53 -4.65
CA TYR A 118 -8.56 7.85 -4.96
C TYR A 118 -9.39 8.97 -4.33
N GLU A 119 -10.71 8.80 -4.18
CA GLU A 119 -11.59 9.73 -3.46
C GLU A 119 -11.25 9.82 -1.96
N HIS A 120 -10.70 8.74 -1.39
CA HIS A 120 -10.21 8.68 -0.02
C HIS A 120 -8.71 8.98 0.12
N SER A 121 -8.08 9.51 -0.92
CA SER A 121 -6.69 9.96 -0.87
C SER A 121 -6.62 11.48 -0.69
N GLU A 122 -5.53 11.94 -0.10
CA GLU A 122 -5.29 13.34 0.21
C GLU A 122 -3.86 13.75 -0.15
N ASP A 123 -3.63 15.04 -0.29
CA ASP A 123 -2.30 15.58 -0.52
C ASP A 123 -1.52 15.59 0.80
N TYR A 124 -0.32 15.02 0.77
CA TYR A 124 0.59 14.97 1.89
C TYR A 124 1.98 15.46 1.43
N ASN A 125 2.40 16.64 1.88
CA ASN A 125 3.60 17.31 1.38
C ASN A 125 3.57 17.46 -0.16
N GLU A 126 4.48 16.78 -0.88
CA GLU A 126 4.63 16.88 -2.33
C GLU A 126 4.03 15.69 -3.09
N PHE A 127 3.33 14.80 -2.41
CA PHE A 127 2.74 13.60 -3.02
C PHE A 127 1.36 13.28 -2.44
N ARG A 128 0.66 12.35 -3.06
CA ARG A 128 -0.67 11.94 -2.66
C ARG A 128 -0.63 10.62 -1.90
N VAL A 129 -1.41 10.52 -0.82
CA VAL A 129 -1.47 9.35 0.06
C VAL A 129 -2.91 8.91 0.29
N LEU A 130 -3.12 7.64 0.60
CA LEU A 130 -4.39 7.21 1.15
C LEU A 130 -4.54 7.80 2.55
N ASN A 131 -5.72 8.32 2.91
CA ASN A 131 -5.91 8.87 4.24
C ASN A 131 -5.80 7.78 5.33
N ASN A 132 -5.35 8.18 6.51
CA ASN A 132 -5.05 7.25 7.61
C ASN A 132 -6.26 6.41 8.04
N TYR A 133 -7.48 6.94 7.90
CA TYR A 133 -8.68 6.20 8.28
C TYR A 133 -8.95 5.05 7.32
N PHE A 134 -8.77 5.30 6.02
CA PHE A 134 -8.98 4.28 5.01
C PHE A 134 -7.83 3.27 4.97
N GLU A 135 -6.62 3.66 5.38
CA GLU A 135 -5.50 2.74 5.57
C GLU A 135 -5.87 1.57 6.50
N GLY A 136 -6.52 1.85 7.63
CA GLY A 136 -6.98 0.81 8.57
C GLY A 136 -7.97 -0.16 7.94
N VAL A 137 -8.89 0.34 7.11
CA VAL A 137 -9.82 -0.50 6.35
C VAL A 137 -9.06 -1.41 5.39
N MET A 138 -8.11 -0.85 4.64
CA MET A 138 -7.31 -1.60 3.68
C MET A 138 -6.44 -2.67 4.34
N VAL A 139 -5.82 -2.33 5.47
CA VAL A 139 -5.02 -3.29 6.27
C VAL A 139 -5.92 -4.41 6.79
N PHE A 140 -7.11 -4.09 7.30
CA PHE A 140 -8.08 -5.08 7.76
C PHE A 140 -8.43 -6.05 6.62
N ILE A 141 -8.90 -5.53 5.49
CA ILE A 141 -9.34 -6.34 4.35
C ILE A 141 -8.19 -7.19 3.82
N TYR A 142 -7.01 -6.59 3.59
CA TYR A 142 -5.86 -7.31 3.07
C TYR A 142 -5.46 -8.48 3.96
N LYS A 143 -5.46 -8.28 5.28
CA LYS A 143 -5.04 -9.31 6.23
C LYS A 143 -6.07 -10.38 6.46
N GLN A 144 -7.35 -10.04 6.47
CA GLN A 144 -8.43 -11.01 6.64
C GLN A 144 -8.64 -11.88 5.39
N PHE A 145 -8.51 -11.29 4.20
CA PHE A 145 -8.83 -12.00 2.96
C PHE A 145 -7.62 -12.60 2.23
N ASN A 146 -6.39 -12.16 2.52
CA ASN A 146 -5.18 -12.53 1.77
C ASN A 146 -4.09 -13.28 2.57
N TYR A 147 -4.42 -14.23 3.44
CA TYR A 147 -3.43 -15.23 3.90
C TYR A 147 -2.56 -14.96 5.14
N SER A 148 -2.84 -14.04 5.99
CA SER A 148 -2.05 -13.96 7.22
C SER A 148 -2.80 -14.60 8.38
N PRO A 149 -2.35 -15.75 8.92
CA PRO A 149 -3.01 -16.39 10.07
C PRO A 149 -2.85 -15.61 11.37
N ARG A 150 -2.09 -14.52 11.36
CA ARG A 150 -1.91 -13.63 12.52
C ARG A 150 -1.76 -12.18 12.06
N LEU A 151 -2.53 -11.29 12.68
CA LEU A 151 -2.32 -9.86 12.59
C LEU A 151 -1.10 -9.50 13.45
N LYS A 152 -0.18 -8.72 12.87
CA LYS A 152 0.88 -8.08 13.66
C LYS A 152 0.26 -7.04 14.59
N ASP A 153 0.89 -6.80 15.74
CA ASP A 153 0.35 -5.86 16.73
C ASP A 153 0.21 -4.44 16.17
N GLU A 154 1.12 -4.00 15.31
CA GLU A 154 1.00 -2.71 14.58
C GLU A 154 -0.29 -2.61 13.76
N TYR A 155 -0.72 -3.69 13.10
CA TYR A 155 -1.96 -3.71 12.32
C TYR A 155 -3.21 -3.75 13.20
N LYS A 156 -3.13 -4.44 14.35
CA LYS A 156 -4.22 -4.44 15.34
C LYS A 156 -4.51 -3.03 15.83
N GLU A 157 -3.46 -2.26 16.14
CA GLU A 157 -3.61 -0.87 16.56
C GLU A 157 -4.15 0.03 15.45
N ILE A 158 -3.69 -0.11 14.21
CA ILE A 158 -4.22 0.65 13.06
C ILE A 158 -5.72 0.37 12.90
N ILE A 159 -6.14 -0.90 12.87
CA ILE A 159 -7.54 -1.30 12.72
C ILE A 159 -8.40 -0.75 13.87
N TYR A 160 -7.93 -0.91 15.12
CA TYR A 160 -8.64 -0.41 16.30
C TYR A 160 -8.83 1.11 16.26
N ASN A 161 -7.77 1.84 15.95
CA ASN A 161 -7.81 3.29 15.88
C ASN A 161 -8.71 3.78 14.72
N THR A 162 -8.67 3.11 13.57
CA THR A 162 -9.57 3.39 12.45
C THR A 162 -11.02 3.19 12.84
N HIS A 163 -11.35 2.07 13.48
CA HIS A 163 -12.70 1.80 13.97
C HIS A 163 -13.21 2.89 14.93
N LYS A 164 -12.35 3.38 15.82
CA LYS A 164 -12.73 4.43 16.78
C LYS A 164 -12.83 5.82 16.16
N SER A 165 -12.05 6.13 15.15
CA SER A 165 -11.91 7.48 14.60
C SER A 165 -12.68 7.69 13.29
N TYR A 166 -13.01 6.62 12.56
CA TYR A 166 -13.71 6.69 11.29
C TYR A 166 -15.16 6.22 11.42
N PRO A 167 -16.14 7.13 11.46
CA PRO A 167 -17.56 6.76 11.68
C PRO A 167 -18.12 5.82 10.61
N GLY A 168 -17.58 5.88 9.39
CA GLY A 168 -17.99 5.03 8.26
C GLY A 168 -17.45 3.61 8.30
N PHE A 169 -16.48 3.28 9.18
CA PHE A 169 -15.85 1.95 9.21
C PHE A 169 -16.87 0.82 9.40
N SER A 170 -17.77 0.97 10.35
CA SER A 170 -18.79 -0.04 10.62
C SER A 170 -19.77 -0.25 9.46
N ASN A 171 -20.15 0.82 8.76
CA ASN A 171 -21.03 0.71 7.59
C ASN A 171 -20.31 0.02 6.44
N LEU A 172 -19.09 0.46 6.14
CA LEU A 172 -18.27 -0.16 5.12
C LEU A 172 -18.05 -1.66 5.38
N LEU A 173 -17.83 -2.04 6.64
CA LEU A 173 -17.68 -3.44 7.02
C LEU A 173 -18.96 -4.23 6.77
N ARG A 174 -20.14 -3.68 7.11
CA ARG A 174 -21.45 -4.31 6.82
C ARG A 174 -21.68 -4.49 5.33
N ASP A 175 -21.33 -3.48 4.53
CA ASP A 175 -21.44 -3.56 3.07
C ASP A 175 -20.55 -4.67 2.48
N LEU A 176 -19.38 -4.90 3.06
CA LEU A 176 -18.42 -5.90 2.57
C LEU A 176 -18.75 -7.34 2.99
N VAL A 177 -19.21 -7.54 4.21
CA VAL A 177 -19.34 -8.90 4.78
C VAL A 177 -20.77 -9.24 5.26
N GLY A 178 -21.69 -8.31 5.17
CA GLY A 178 -23.07 -8.42 5.68
C GLY A 178 -23.17 -8.14 7.18
N ASP A 179 -24.39 -7.78 7.62
CA ASP A 179 -24.63 -7.30 8.99
C ASP A 179 -24.20 -8.29 10.07
N TYR A 180 -24.56 -9.56 9.92
CA TYR A 180 -24.29 -10.56 10.94
C TYR A 180 -22.79 -10.74 11.22
N LEU A 181 -21.99 -10.92 10.15
CA LEU A 181 -20.55 -11.11 10.31
C LEU A 181 -19.86 -9.81 10.74
N ALA A 182 -20.36 -8.67 10.28
CA ALA A 182 -19.84 -7.37 10.68
C ALA A 182 -19.97 -7.13 12.19
N GLU A 183 -21.09 -7.48 12.82
CA GLU A 183 -21.30 -7.32 14.26
C GLU A 183 -20.30 -8.16 15.07
N ASP A 184 -20.04 -9.40 14.69
CA ASP A 184 -19.05 -10.26 15.34
C ASP A 184 -17.61 -9.70 15.19
N ILE A 185 -17.28 -9.21 14.01
CA ILE A 185 -15.98 -8.57 13.75
C ILE A 185 -15.84 -7.30 14.58
N LEU A 186 -16.84 -6.42 14.61
CA LEU A 186 -16.82 -5.17 15.37
C LEU A 186 -16.67 -5.44 16.88
N ALA A 187 -17.40 -6.40 17.42
CA ALA A 187 -17.28 -6.82 18.81
C ALA A 187 -15.88 -7.36 19.14
N SER A 188 -15.26 -8.08 18.21
CA SER A 188 -13.90 -8.60 18.34
C SER A 188 -12.87 -7.47 18.31
N ILE A 189 -13.03 -6.46 17.43
CA ILE A 189 -12.18 -5.27 17.38
C ILE A 189 -12.30 -4.47 18.67
N GLU A 190 -13.51 -4.19 19.15
CA GLU A 190 -13.77 -3.44 20.37
C GLU A 190 -13.16 -4.09 21.62
N SER A 191 -13.28 -5.41 21.72
CA SER A 191 -12.69 -6.19 22.82
C SER A 191 -11.22 -6.54 22.61
N ARG A 192 -10.59 -6.09 21.52
CA ARG A 192 -9.20 -6.40 21.11
C ARG A 192 -8.91 -7.89 20.95
N ARG A 193 -9.93 -8.71 20.70
CA ARG A 193 -9.83 -10.16 20.47
C ARG A 193 -9.64 -10.46 18.98
N PHE A 194 -8.58 -9.93 18.40
CA PHE A 194 -8.31 -10.03 16.97
C PHE A 194 -8.09 -11.47 16.47
N ASP A 195 -7.68 -12.37 17.34
CA ASP A 195 -7.48 -13.77 16.98
C ASP A 195 -8.83 -14.49 16.73
N ASP A 196 -9.93 -14.03 17.34
CA ASP A 196 -11.27 -14.56 17.12
C ASP A 196 -11.78 -14.24 15.71
N MET A 197 -11.35 -13.14 15.13
CA MET A 197 -11.73 -12.73 13.77
C MET A 197 -11.20 -13.69 12.70
N LEU A 198 -10.10 -14.39 12.96
CA LEU A 198 -9.52 -15.36 12.05
C LEU A 198 -10.35 -16.64 11.96
N LEU A 199 -11.15 -16.95 12.98
CA LEU A 199 -12.05 -18.09 13.01
C LEU A 199 -13.30 -17.86 12.17
N LEU A 200 -13.67 -16.59 11.93
CA LEU A 200 -14.86 -16.21 11.17
C LEU A 200 -14.62 -16.22 9.64
N SER A 201 -13.34 -16.29 9.21
CA SER A 201 -12.96 -16.26 7.79
C SER A 201 -12.72 -17.64 7.16
N ASN A 202 -12.87 -18.71 7.92
CA ASN A 202 -12.80 -20.11 7.46
C ASN A 202 -14.18 -20.73 7.35
#